data_35fc01cfbcc297295d8b58c9b11e898f
#
_entry.id   35fc01cfbcc297295d8b58c9b11e898f
#
_cell.length_a   1.000
_cell.length_b   1.000
_cell.length_c   1.000
_cell.angle_alpha   90.00
_cell.angle_beta   90.00
_cell.angle_gamma   90.00
#
_symmetry.space_group_name_H-M   'P 1'
#
loop_
_entity.id
_entity.type
_entity.pdbx_description
1 polymer ?
#
loop_
_entity_poly.entity_id
_entity_poly.type
_entity_poly.pdbx_seq_one_letter_code
_entity_poly.pdbx_strand_id
1 'polypeptide(L)'
;YNNQYVTFNSKNELWADTPNNDDGDSDYANNASYQFADRPPMENYVTWSDGVKTINLYLIGIHYKCCGDDSYDANDTGDETTRRHHASLLLTDYILNNRANDNVIILGDFNNVGSQSITNPTLSPFTDQDNFESANSFKLTDLSILQGPASGYSWQGWSSSYSASHLDHIIINQTMFTLDATSTSSVISLPTETGISNNNVDGKISDHQPVMYRFYP
;
A
#
# COMPACT_ATOMS: atom_id res chain seq x y z
N TYR A 1 -10.03 -5.63 17.05
CA TYR A 1 -10.01 -7.05 16.65
C TYR A 1 -11.12 -7.80 17.39
N ASN A 2 -12.08 -8.31 16.63
CA ASN A 2 -13.13 -9.16 17.19
C ASN A 2 -12.76 -10.63 16.91
N ASN A 3 -12.18 -11.31 17.89
CA ASN A 3 -11.73 -12.70 17.82
C ASN A 3 -12.87 -13.72 17.63
N GLN A 4 -14.11 -13.27 17.65
CA GLN A 4 -15.26 -14.13 17.36
C GLN A 4 -15.34 -14.45 15.86
N TYR A 5 -14.88 -13.55 14.99
CA TYR A 5 -15.00 -13.67 13.54
C TYR A 5 -13.68 -13.80 12.80
N VAL A 6 -12.57 -13.43 13.42
CA VAL A 6 -11.26 -13.41 12.76
C VAL A 6 -10.27 -14.26 13.53
N THR A 7 -9.69 -15.24 12.84
CA THR A 7 -8.58 -16.06 13.32
C THR A 7 -7.29 -15.62 12.65
N PHE A 8 -6.28 -15.31 13.43
CA PHE A 8 -4.91 -15.14 12.96
C PHE A 8 -4.24 -16.50 12.82
N ASN A 9 -3.72 -16.84 11.65
CA ASN A 9 -3.12 -18.15 11.37
C ASN A 9 -1.59 -18.09 11.39
N SER A 10 -0.98 -17.14 10.65
CA SER A 10 0.47 -17.00 10.57
C SER A 10 0.90 -15.60 10.13
N LYS A 11 2.18 -15.30 10.33
CA LYS A 11 2.85 -14.13 9.78
C LYS A 11 4.16 -14.53 9.11
N ASN A 12 4.58 -13.74 8.13
CA ASN A 12 5.85 -13.87 7.44
C ASN A 12 6.39 -12.49 7.09
N GLU A 13 7.67 -12.25 7.33
CA GLU A 13 8.37 -11.04 6.92
C GLU A 13 9.03 -11.31 5.57
N LEU A 14 8.51 -10.69 4.51
CA LEU A 14 9.00 -10.92 3.15
C LEU A 14 10.36 -10.22 2.98
N TRP A 15 11.34 -10.96 2.45
CA TRP A 15 12.70 -10.46 2.15
C TRP A 15 13.48 -9.90 3.35
N ALA A 16 13.14 -10.25 4.58
CA ALA A 16 13.86 -9.79 5.77
C ALA A 16 15.35 -10.18 5.76
N ASP A 17 15.68 -11.30 5.11
CA ASP A 17 17.07 -11.82 5.05
C ASP A 17 17.85 -11.35 3.80
N THR A 18 17.27 -10.47 2.96
CA THR A 18 17.98 -9.92 1.81
C THR A 18 18.86 -8.71 2.21
N PRO A 19 19.95 -8.43 1.45
CA PRO A 19 20.82 -7.29 1.74
C PRO A 19 20.06 -5.95 1.78
N ASN A 20 20.46 -5.08 2.70
CA ASN A 20 19.97 -3.71 2.84
C ASN A 20 21.08 -2.71 2.46
N ASN A 21 21.51 -2.74 1.22
CA ASN A 21 22.51 -1.80 0.69
C ASN A 21 22.25 -1.54 -0.79
N ASP A 22 22.58 -0.32 -1.21
CA ASP A 22 22.68 -0.02 -2.62
C ASP A 22 23.97 -0.61 -3.16
N ASP A 23 23.87 -1.62 -4.00
CA ASP A 23 25.01 -2.27 -4.67
C ASP A 23 25.18 -1.77 -6.12
N GLY A 24 24.30 -0.84 -6.56
CA GLY A 24 24.28 -0.32 -7.92
C GLY A 24 23.84 -1.34 -8.98
N ASP A 25 23.36 -2.51 -8.53
CA ASP A 25 22.87 -3.54 -9.43
C ASP A 25 21.42 -3.25 -9.87
N SER A 26 21.13 -3.41 -11.14
CA SER A 26 19.77 -3.35 -11.68
C SER A 26 18.91 -4.55 -11.25
N ASP A 27 19.49 -5.61 -10.72
CA ASP A 27 18.76 -6.74 -10.14
C ASP A 27 18.31 -6.44 -8.70
N TYR A 28 17.29 -5.60 -8.59
CA TYR A 28 16.71 -5.17 -7.31
C TYR A 28 16.15 -6.32 -6.46
N ALA A 29 15.99 -7.52 -7.01
CA ALA A 29 15.55 -8.68 -6.25
C ALA A 29 16.63 -9.19 -5.30
N ASN A 30 17.91 -8.99 -5.63
CA ASN A 30 19.05 -9.40 -4.81
C ASN A 30 19.18 -8.57 -3.53
N ASN A 31 18.69 -7.31 -3.54
CA ASN A 31 18.72 -6.40 -2.40
C ASN A 31 17.31 -5.89 -2.02
N ALA A 32 16.32 -6.76 -2.02
CA ALA A 32 14.93 -6.40 -1.80
C ALA A 32 14.71 -5.63 -0.49
N SER A 33 15.39 -5.98 0.61
CA SER A 33 15.30 -5.24 1.88
C SER A 33 15.68 -3.75 1.71
N TYR A 34 16.66 -3.45 0.87
CA TYR A 34 17.02 -2.06 0.53
C TYR A 34 15.87 -1.32 -0.17
N GLN A 35 15.17 -1.96 -1.11
CA GLN A 35 14.03 -1.36 -1.81
C GLN A 35 12.91 -0.98 -0.83
N PHE A 36 12.68 -1.82 0.19
CA PHE A 36 11.72 -1.57 1.27
C PHE A 36 12.27 -0.67 2.40
N ALA A 37 13.44 -0.06 2.24
CA ALA A 37 14.08 0.81 3.23
C ALA A 37 14.23 0.14 4.61
N ASP A 38 14.67 -1.12 4.63
CA ASP A 38 14.83 -1.95 5.83
C ASP A 38 13.53 -2.12 6.65
N ARG A 39 12.40 -2.05 5.98
CA ARG A 39 11.06 -2.25 6.53
C ARG A 39 10.36 -3.35 5.74
N PRO A 40 10.75 -4.62 5.93
CA PRO A 40 10.22 -5.73 5.14
C PRO A 40 8.69 -5.79 5.24
N PRO A 41 7.99 -6.02 4.12
CA PRO A 41 6.56 -6.21 4.15
C PRO A 41 6.16 -7.35 5.07
N MET A 42 5.11 -7.12 5.86
CA MET A 42 4.57 -8.12 6.78
C MET A 42 3.35 -8.79 6.17
N GLU A 43 3.51 -10.03 5.72
CA GLU A 43 2.41 -10.86 5.27
C GLU A 43 1.74 -11.54 6.49
N ASN A 44 0.43 -11.34 6.64
CA ASN A 44 -0.37 -11.98 7.67
C ASN A 44 -1.46 -12.83 7.01
N TYR A 45 -1.52 -14.12 7.35
CA TYR A 45 -2.61 -15.00 6.94
C TYR A 45 -3.70 -15.00 8.01
N VAL A 46 -4.90 -14.59 7.62
CA VAL A 46 -6.07 -14.55 8.50
C VAL A 46 -7.26 -15.25 7.87
N THR A 47 -8.13 -15.78 8.71
CA THR A 47 -9.42 -16.35 8.32
C THR A 47 -10.53 -15.54 8.96
N TRP A 48 -11.43 -15.01 8.15
CA TRP A 48 -12.70 -14.47 8.61
C TRP A 48 -13.81 -15.51 8.43
N SER A 49 -14.70 -15.65 9.43
CA SER A 49 -15.89 -16.49 9.32
C SER A 49 -17.01 -15.97 10.20
N ASP A 50 -18.25 -16.00 9.70
CA ASP A 50 -19.47 -15.74 10.48
C ASP A 50 -20.21 -17.02 10.87
N GLY A 51 -19.61 -18.18 10.62
CA GLY A 51 -20.19 -19.51 10.83
C GLY A 51 -20.98 -20.03 9.63
N VAL A 52 -21.26 -19.21 8.62
CA VAL A 52 -21.92 -19.58 7.36
C VAL A 52 -20.96 -19.43 6.18
N LYS A 53 -20.26 -18.32 6.14
CA LYS A 53 -19.23 -18.02 5.13
C LYS A 53 -17.85 -17.98 5.79
N THR A 54 -16.84 -18.38 5.04
CA THR A 54 -15.44 -18.32 5.46
C THR A 54 -14.61 -17.73 4.34
N ILE A 55 -13.76 -16.76 4.66
CA ILE A 55 -12.82 -16.12 3.73
C ILE A 55 -11.44 -16.18 4.35
N ASN A 56 -10.50 -16.72 3.57
CA ASN A 56 -9.08 -16.66 3.86
C ASN A 56 -8.47 -15.46 3.17
N LEU A 57 -7.62 -14.70 3.88
CA LEU A 57 -7.02 -13.46 3.41
C LEU A 57 -5.53 -13.43 3.75
N TYR A 58 -4.71 -13.02 2.78
CA TYR A 58 -3.35 -12.58 3.00
C TYR A 58 -3.33 -11.05 3.05
N LEU A 59 -2.97 -10.50 4.20
CA LEU A 59 -2.85 -9.07 4.44
C LEU A 59 -1.37 -8.70 4.43
N ILE A 60 -0.93 -7.93 3.44
CA ILE A 60 0.48 -7.52 3.31
C ILE A 60 0.58 -6.06 3.72
N GLY A 61 1.10 -5.82 4.92
CA GLY A 61 1.38 -4.48 5.44
C GLY A 61 2.70 -3.95 4.91
N ILE A 62 2.71 -2.72 4.42
CA ILE A 62 3.89 -2.05 3.86
C ILE A 62 4.10 -0.65 4.43
N HIS A 63 5.35 -0.18 4.39
CA HIS A 63 5.72 1.20 4.59
C HIS A 63 6.95 1.51 3.74
N TYR A 64 6.76 2.07 2.56
CA TYR A 64 7.81 2.34 1.59
C TYR A 64 8.76 3.46 2.01
N LYS A 65 9.85 3.61 1.27
CA LYS A 65 10.83 4.68 1.46
C LYS A 65 10.16 6.05 1.29
N CYS A 66 10.26 6.89 2.31
CA CYS A 66 9.73 8.25 2.24
C CYS A 66 10.56 9.17 1.33
N CYS A 67 9.97 10.31 1.06
CA CYS A 67 10.61 11.50 0.51
C CYS A 67 10.96 11.38 -0.99
N GLY A 68 11.86 12.25 -1.47
CA GLY A 68 12.15 12.33 -2.90
C GLY A 68 11.05 13.07 -3.68
N ASP A 69 10.94 12.74 -4.94
CA ASP A 69 9.94 13.29 -5.87
C ASP A 69 9.16 12.14 -6.56
N ASP A 70 8.63 12.36 -7.76
CA ASP A 70 7.97 11.34 -8.59
C ASP A 70 8.75 11.02 -9.88
N SER A 71 10.04 11.37 -9.92
CA SER A 71 10.92 11.10 -11.07
C SER A 71 11.56 9.73 -10.93
N TYR A 72 11.13 8.78 -11.73
CA TYR A 72 11.78 7.47 -11.83
C TYR A 72 13.00 7.55 -12.77
N ASP A 73 14.16 7.12 -12.29
CA ASP A 73 15.37 6.94 -13.10
C ASP A 73 15.97 5.53 -12.86
N ALA A 74 15.83 4.66 -13.83
CA ALA A 74 16.36 3.29 -13.76
C ALA A 74 17.90 3.22 -13.59
N ASN A 75 18.63 4.33 -13.86
CA ASN A 75 20.08 4.39 -13.68
C ASN A 75 20.49 4.92 -12.30
N ASP A 76 19.55 5.42 -11.51
CA ASP A 76 19.77 5.86 -10.12
C ASP A 76 19.05 4.91 -9.17
N THR A 77 19.71 3.82 -8.81
CA THR A 77 19.19 2.78 -7.91
C THR A 77 19.07 3.28 -6.47
N GLY A 78 19.74 4.37 -6.11
CA GLY A 78 19.67 5.01 -4.81
C GLY A 78 18.49 5.97 -4.63
N ASP A 79 17.89 6.43 -5.75
CA ASP A 79 16.75 7.35 -5.73
C ASP A 79 15.53 6.75 -5.01
N GLU A 80 14.85 7.55 -4.22
CA GLU A 80 13.72 7.10 -3.42
C GLU A 80 12.54 6.63 -4.26
N THR A 81 12.26 7.27 -5.40
CA THR A 81 11.18 6.90 -6.31
C THR A 81 11.49 5.60 -7.02
N THR A 82 12.74 5.43 -7.46
CA THR A 82 13.23 4.20 -8.08
C THR A 82 13.11 3.02 -7.11
N ARG A 83 13.49 3.21 -5.87
CA ARG A 83 13.34 2.19 -4.81
C ARG A 83 11.88 1.82 -4.57
N ARG A 84 10.96 2.79 -4.50
CA ARG A 84 9.52 2.51 -4.35
C ARG A 84 8.95 1.77 -5.55
N HIS A 85 9.38 2.14 -6.75
CA HIS A 85 8.99 1.45 -7.98
C HIS A 85 9.43 -0.02 -7.95
N HIS A 86 10.69 -0.29 -7.61
CA HIS A 86 11.21 -1.66 -7.48
C HIS A 86 10.51 -2.45 -6.36
N ALA A 87 10.20 -1.82 -5.22
CA ALA A 87 9.42 -2.44 -4.16
C ALA A 87 8.02 -2.87 -4.64
N SER A 88 7.37 -2.06 -5.47
CA SER A 88 6.08 -2.40 -6.07
C SER A 88 6.19 -3.55 -7.07
N LEU A 89 7.23 -3.58 -7.91
CA LEU A 89 7.50 -4.70 -8.82
C LEU A 89 7.74 -6.00 -8.05
N LEU A 90 8.55 -5.97 -6.99
CA LEU A 90 8.79 -7.14 -6.13
C LEU A 90 7.49 -7.70 -5.54
N LEU A 91 6.59 -6.82 -5.08
CA LEU A 91 5.30 -7.26 -4.54
C LEU A 91 4.37 -7.83 -5.61
N THR A 92 4.28 -7.21 -6.79
CA THR A 92 3.47 -7.75 -7.88
C THR A 92 3.96 -9.13 -8.29
N ASP A 93 5.27 -9.30 -8.49
CA ASP A 93 5.87 -10.58 -8.85
C ASP A 93 5.67 -11.64 -7.76
N TYR A 94 5.86 -11.27 -6.50
CA TYR A 94 5.62 -12.18 -5.38
C TYR A 94 4.20 -12.70 -5.36
N ILE A 95 3.21 -11.81 -5.49
CA ILE A 95 1.79 -12.17 -5.42
C ILE A 95 1.41 -13.03 -6.63
N LEU A 96 1.82 -12.66 -7.84
CA LEU A 96 1.51 -13.42 -9.04
C LEU A 96 2.12 -14.83 -9.03
N ASN A 97 3.31 -14.99 -8.45
CA ASN A 97 4.00 -16.27 -8.40
C ASN A 97 3.61 -17.14 -7.19
N ASN A 98 3.24 -16.54 -6.05
CA ASN A 98 3.06 -17.29 -4.81
C ASN A 98 1.62 -17.22 -4.25
N ARG A 99 0.80 -16.25 -4.71
CA ARG A 99 -0.54 -15.96 -4.17
C ARG A 99 -1.58 -15.73 -5.27
N ALA A 100 -1.33 -16.14 -6.51
CA ALA A 100 -2.22 -15.88 -7.65
C ALA A 100 -3.68 -16.33 -7.44
N ASN A 101 -3.89 -17.38 -6.64
CA ASN A 101 -5.22 -17.95 -6.35
C ASN A 101 -5.72 -17.64 -4.93
N ASP A 102 -4.96 -16.86 -4.16
CA ASP A 102 -5.32 -16.46 -2.81
C ASP A 102 -5.93 -15.05 -2.81
N ASN A 103 -6.80 -14.77 -1.84
CA ASN A 103 -7.28 -13.40 -1.63
C ASN A 103 -6.18 -12.57 -0.96
N VAL A 104 -5.70 -11.54 -1.64
CA VAL A 104 -4.62 -10.68 -1.16
C VAL A 104 -5.09 -9.23 -1.06
N ILE A 105 -4.75 -8.60 0.06
CA ILE A 105 -4.90 -7.17 0.29
C ILE A 105 -3.54 -6.61 0.69
N ILE A 106 -3.02 -5.67 -0.09
CA ILE A 106 -1.84 -4.87 0.25
C ILE A 106 -2.34 -3.57 0.87
N LEU A 107 -1.77 -3.16 1.98
CA LEU A 107 -2.21 -1.95 2.69
C LEU A 107 -1.04 -1.27 3.39
N GLY A 108 -1.07 0.06 3.44
CA GLY A 108 -0.06 0.84 4.15
C GLY A 108 0.34 2.11 3.42
N ASP A 109 1.46 2.68 3.87
CA ASP A 109 2.04 3.89 3.33
C ASP A 109 2.95 3.56 2.13
N PHE A 110 2.47 3.89 0.93
CA PHE A 110 3.20 3.73 -0.33
C PHE A 110 4.18 4.88 -0.59
N ASN A 111 4.06 5.98 0.15
CA ASN A 111 4.90 7.17 -0.02
C ASN A 111 4.98 7.66 -1.49
N ASN A 112 3.90 7.54 -2.26
CA ASN A 112 3.80 7.95 -3.67
C ASN A 112 3.74 9.48 -3.80
N VAL A 113 4.77 10.15 -3.29
CA VAL A 113 4.90 11.61 -3.36
C VAL A 113 4.87 12.10 -4.81
N GLY A 114 4.56 13.41 -5.00
CA GLY A 114 4.47 14.02 -6.32
C GLY A 114 3.12 13.83 -6.98
N SER A 115 3.07 13.22 -8.15
CA SER A 115 1.85 13.07 -8.92
C SER A 115 0.82 12.17 -8.22
N GLN A 116 -0.35 12.72 -7.96
CA GLN A 116 -1.49 11.98 -7.41
C GLN A 116 -2.26 11.29 -8.56
N SER A 117 -1.60 10.34 -9.21
CA SER A 117 -2.10 9.63 -10.39
C SER A 117 -1.80 8.13 -10.28
N ILE A 118 -2.59 7.32 -10.97
CA ILE A 118 -2.34 5.88 -11.15
C ILE A 118 -1.04 5.60 -11.93
N THR A 119 -0.55 6.58 -12.68
CA THR A 119 0.72 6.51 -13.42
C THR A 119 1.93 6.95 -12.58
N ASN A 120 1.73 7.34 -11.32
CA ASN A 120 2.85 7.57 -10.41
C ASN A 120 3.74 6.32 -10.36
N PRO A 121 5.07 6.44 -10.48
CA PRO A 121 5.98 5.29 -10.57
C PRO A 121 5.81 4.25 -9.45
N THR A 122 5.45 4.70 -8.24
CA THR A 122 5.17 3.80 -7.11
C THR A 122 3.92 2.95 -7.33
N LEU A 123 2.87 3.49 -7.96
CA LEU A 123 1.58 2.83 -8.13
C LEU A 123 1.46 2.10 -9.49
N SER A 124 2.18 2.58 -10.50
CA SER A 124 2.07 2.08 -11.87
C SER A 124 2.26 0.56 -12.03
N PRO A 125 3.13 -0.13 -11.28
CA PRO A 125 3.22 -1.60 -11.37
C PRO A 125 1.92 -2.35 -11.04
N PHE A 126 1.01 -1.71 -10.30
CA PHE A 126 -0.31 -2.26 -9.97
C PHE A 126 -1.44 -1.77 -10.89
N THR A 127 -1.26 -0.64 -11.58
CA THR A 127 -2.39 0.10 -12.15
C THR A 127 -2.22 0.50 -13.62
N ASP A 128 -1.00 0.57 -14.14
CA ASP A 128 -0.71 1.01 -15.50
C ASP A 128 -0.81 -0.16 -16.49
N GLN A 129 -2.00 -0.31 -17.08
CA GLN A 129 -2.33 -1.39 -18.01
C GLN A 129 -1.53 -1.33 -19.33
N ASP A 130 -0.98 -0.19 -19.67
CA ASP A 130 -0.23 -0.02 -20.93
C ASP A 130 1.23 -0.48 -20.80
N ASN A 131 1.78 -0.44 -19.58
CA ASN A 131 3.19 -0.71 -19.33
C ASN A 131 3.46 -2.01 -18.53
N PHE A 132 2.49 -2.51 -17.76
CA PHE A 132 2.69 -3.66 -16.89
C PHE A 132 1.59 -4.72 -17.05
N GLU A 133 1.98 -5.96 -17.31
CA GLU A 133 1.04 -7.10 -17.36
C GLU A 133 0.32 -7.31 -16.02
N SER A 134 0.99 -7.02 -14.91
CA SER A 134 0.47 -7.12 -13.56
C SER A 134 -0.71 -6.19 -13.29
N ALA A 135 -0.82 -5.05 -13.96
CA ALA A 135 -1.83 -4.03 -13.71
C ALA A 135 -3.27 -4.50 -13.88
N ASN A 136 -3.52 -5.52 -14.73
CA ASN A 136 -4.83 -6.14 -14.87
C ASN A 136 -5.17 -7.12 -13.74
N SER A 137 -4.18 -7.49 -12.92
CA SER A 137 -4.31 -8.44 -11.83
C SER A 137 -4.53 -7.78 -10.47
N PHE A 138 -4.49 -6.44 -10.43
CA PHE A 138 -4.65 -5.65 -9.22
C PHE A 138 -5.62 -4.50 -9.41
N LYS A 139 -6.17 -4.02 -8.29
CA LYS A 139 -7.07 -2.87 -8.25
C LYS A 139 -6.78 -2.02 -7.01
N LEU A 140 -6.61 -0.72 -7.23
CA LEU A 140 -6.57 0.29 -6.18
C LEU A 140 -8.00 0.56 -5.71
N THR A 141 -8.34 0.21 -4.46
CA THR A 141 -9.72 0.30 -3.94
C THR A 141 -10.12 1.74 -3.61
N ASP A 142 -9.16 2.60 -3.36
CA ASP A 142 -9.29 4.00 -2.99
C ASP A 142 -9.00 4.98 -4.14
N LEU A 143 -9.10 4.51 -5.39
CA LEU A 143 -8.88 5.32 -6.60
C LEU A 143 -9.71 6.62 -6.63
N SER A 144 -10.95 6.56 -6.15
CA SER A 144 -11.82 7.74 -6.09
C SER A 144 -11.31 8.80 -5.09
N ILE A 145 -10.57 8.39 -4.07
CA ILE A 145 -9.92 9.30 -3.12
C ILE A 145 -8.68 9.91 -3.77
N LEU A 146 -7.82 9.10 -4.38
CA LEU A 146 -6.63 9.54 -5.11
C LEU A 146 -6.97 10.58 -6.19
N GLN A 147 -8.07 10.38 -6.91
CA GLN A 147 -8.56 11.29 -7.96
C GLN A 147 -9.47 12.42 -7.42
N GLY A 148 -9.72 12.41 -6.12
CA GLY A 148 -10.59 13.36 -5.45
C GLY A 148 -9.89 14.65 -5.03
N PRO A 149 -10.60 15.50 -4.27
CA PRO A 149 -10.01 16.73 -3.75
C PRO A 149 -8.99 16.44 -2.65
N ALA A 150 -7.91 17.23 -2.61
CA ALA A 150 -6.82 17.10 -1.65
C ALA A 150 -7.25 17.12 -0.16
N SER A 151 -8.40 17.73 0.14
CA SER A 151 -8.97 17.71 1.51
C SER A 151 -9.41 16.33 1.99
N GLY A 152 -9.55 15.36 1.07
CA GLY A 152 -9.87 13.96 1.35
C GLY A 152 -8.68 13.03 1.41
N TYR A 153 -7.45 13.52 1.24
CA TYR A 153 -6.24 12.70 1.23
C TYR A 153 -5.85 12.22 2.64
N SER A 154 -5.10 11.13 2.68
CA SER A 154 -4.65 10.53 3.94
C SER A 154 -3.59 11.35 4.66
N TRP A 155 -2.78 12.12 3.93
CA TRP A 155 -1.78 13.02 4.49
C TRP A 155 -2.05 14.46 4.05
N GLN A 156 -2.12 15.40 5.03
CA GLN A 156 -2.53 16.78 4.79
C GLN A 156 -1.35 17.76 4.60
N GLY A 157 -0.12 17.25 4.62
CA GLY A 157 1.10 18.08 4.54
C GLY A 157 1.51 18.66 5.90
N TRP A 158 2.80 18.97 6.05
CA TRP A 158 3.34 19.48 7.31
C TRP A 158 3.36 21.01 7.42
N SER A 159 3.22 21.67 6.29
CA SER A 159 3.29 23.15 6.24
C SER A 159 2.85 23.65 4.87
N SER A 160 2.90 24.99 4.68
CA SER A 160 2.71 25.59 3.35
C SER A 160 3.72 25.15 2.29
N SER A 161 4.77 24.42 2.69
CA SER A 161 5.82 23.94 1.77
C SER A 161 5.55 22.53 1.21
N TYR A 162 4.61 21.78 1.82
CA TYR A 162 4.26 20.43 1.39
C TYR A 162 2.76 20.32 1.15
N SER A 163 2.41 20.00 -0.08
CA SER A 163 1.01 19.80 -0.48
C SER A 163 0.45 18.52 0.13
N ALA A 164 -0.84 18.51 0.43
CA ALA A 164 -1.54 17.29 0.82
C ALA A 164 -1.40 16.21 -0.27
N SER A 165 -1.21 14.96 0.17
CA SER A 165 -1.02 13.82 -0.71
C SER A 165 -1.79 12.61 -0.17
N HIS A 166 -2.29 11.77 -1.07
CA HIS A 166 -2.87 10.48 -0.69
C HIS A 166 -1.76 9.43 -0.78
N LEU A 167 -1.16 9.09 0.36
CA LEU A 167 0.03 8.25 0.46
C LEU A 167 -0.29 6.83 0.93
N ASP A 168 -1.41 6.67 1.63
CA ASP A 168 -1.84 5.39 2.20
C ASP A 168 -2.88 4.77 1.27
N HIS A 169 -2.60 3.58 0.78
CA HIS A 169 -3.46 2.89 -0.19
C HIS A 169 -3.84 1.49 0.27
N ILE A 170 -4.92 1.00 -0.35
CA ILE A 170 -5.35 -0.39 -0.23
C ILE A 170 -5.53 -0.95 -1.63
N ILE A 171 -4.70 -1.95 -1.95
CA ILE A 171 -4.69 -2.63 -3.24
C ILE A 171 -5.13 -4.07 -3.04
N ILE A 172 -6.00 -4.56 -3.91
CA ILE A 172 -6.49 -5.95 -3.91
C ILE A 172 -6.07 -6.66 -5.19
N ASN A 173 -5.88 -7.97 -5.11
CA ASN A 173 -5.63 -8.77 -6.30
C ASN A 173 -6.93 -9.28 -6.94
N GLN A 174 -6.82 -9.88 -8.12
CA GLN A 174 -7.93 -10.30 -8.97
C GLN A 174 -8.94 -11.21 -8.27
N THR A 175 -8.52 -12.07 -7.34
CA THR A 175 -9.42 -12.98 -6.59
C THR A 175 -10.44 -12.23 -5.74
N MET A 176 -10.10 -11.00 -5.32
CA MET A 176 -10.96 -10.13 -4.51
C MET A 176 -11.97 -9.32 -5.34
N PHE A 177 -11.86 -9.24 -6.67
CA PHE A 177 -12.69 -8.32 -7.49
C PHE A 177 -14.18 -8.58 -7.35
N THR A 178 -14.60 -9.83 -7.15
CA THR A 178 -16.01 -10.18 -6.93
C THR A 178 -16.54 -9.61 -5.60
N LEU A 179 -15.71 -9.67 -4.56
CA LEU A 179 -16.04 -9.13 -3.24
C LEU A 179 -16.00 -7.59 -3.22
N ASP A 180 -15.22 -7.01 -4.12
CA ASP A 180 -15.09 -5.56 -4.26
C ASP A 180 -16.31 -4.89 -4.91
N ALA A 181 -17.20 -5.62 -5.58
CA ALA A 181 -18.32 -5.06 -6.33
C ALA A 181 -19.27 -4.19 -5.48
N THR A 182 -19.35 -4.43 -4.17
CA THR A 182 -20.19 -3.67 -3.22
C THR A 182 -19.36 -2.98 -2.13
N SER A 183 -18.05 -2.84 -2.36
CA SER A 183 -17.12 -2.27 -1.40
C SER A 183 -17.19 -0.74 -1.36
N THR A 184 -16.58 -0.20 -0.31
CA THR A 184 -16.36 1.25 -0.17
C THR A 184 -15.01 1.52 0.46
N SER A 185 -14.32 2.57 -0.02
CA SER A 185 -13.12 3.10 0.61
C SER A 185 -13.35 4.52 1.11
N SER A 186 -12.74 4.87 2.22
CA SER A 186 -12.80 6.21 2.80
C SER A 186 -11.58 6.52 3.65
N VAL A 187 -11.23 7.80 3.75
CA VAL A 187 -10.29 8.28 4.78
C VAL A 187 -11.09 8.63 6.03
N ILE A 188 -10.63 8.15 7.18
CA ILE A 188 -11.24 8.44 8.47
C ILE A 188 -10.60 9.70 9.03
N SER A 189 -11.36 10.79 9.11
CA SER A 189 -10.87 12.03 9.71
C SER A 189 -10.73 11.88 11.23
N LEU A 190 -9.53 11.63 11.72
CA LEU A 190 -9.25 11.54 13.17
C LEU A 190 -9.68 12.79 13.93
N PRO A 191 -9.48 14.02 13.43
CA PRO A 191 -10.01 15.23 14.10
C PRO A 191 -11.53 15.20 14.26
N THR A 192 -12.26 14.74 13.24
CA THR A 192 -13.73 14.66 13.30
C THR A 192 -14.18 13.58 14.27
N GLU A 193 -13.57 12.40 14.21
CA GLU A 193 -13.96 11.24 15.04
C GLU A 193 -13.61 11.44 16.53
N THR A 194 -12.49 12.11 16.81
CA THR A 194 -11.99 12.27 18.18
C THR A 194 -12.40 13.59 18.84
N GLY A 195 -12.81 14.59 18.06
CA GLY A 195 -13.03 15.96 18.51
C GLY A 195 -11.75 16.71 18.89
N ILE A 196 -10.58 16.15 18.55
CA ILE A 196 -9.26 16.75 18.80
C ILE A 196 -8.90 17.64 17.61
N SER A 197 -8.27 18.80 17.84
CA SER A 197 -7.88 19.68 16.73
C SER A 197 -6.85 19.04 15.81
N ASN A 198 -6.84 19.41 14.51
CA ASN A 198 -5.89 18.91 13.52
C ASN A 198 -4.44 18.97 14.02
N ASN A 199 -3.98 20.10 14.56
CA ASN A 199 -2.61 20.25 15.06
C ASN A 199 -2.26 19.30 16.20
N ASN A 200 -3.23 18.91 17.02
CA ASN A 200 -3.01 17.96 18.10
C ASN A 200 -3.06 16.50 17.59
N VAL A 201 -3.85 16.19 16.58
CA VAL A 201 -3.83 14.88 15.93
C VAL A 201 -2.48 14.70 15.25
N ASP A 202 -2.09 15.63 14.39
CA ASP A 202 -0.83 15.62 13.65
C ASP A 202 0.39 15.51 14.59
N GLY A 203 0.47 16.39 15.58
CA GLY A 203 1.64 16.45 16.48
C GLY A 203 1.69 15.39 17.60
N LYS A 204 0.62 14.63 17.86
CA LYS A 204 0.53 13.75 19.05
C LYS A 204 -0.01 12.35 18.78
N ILE A 205 -0.67 12.13 17.65
CA ILE A 205 -1.30 10.86 17.31
C ILE A 205 -0.68 10.33 16.01
N SER A 206 -0.93 11.02 14.89
CA SER A 206 -0.42 10.66 13.57
C SER A 206 -0.59 11.84 12.62
N ASP A 207 0.37 12.08 11.77
CA ASP A 207 0.31 12.99 10.62
C ASP A 207 -0.44 12.37 9.43
N HIS A 208 -0.74 11.07 9.49
CA HIS A 208 -1.59 10.37 8.54
C HIS A 208 -2.99 10.11 9.10
N GLN A 209 -4.00 10.15 8.22
CA GLN A 209 -5.36 9.75 8.49
C GLN A 209 -5.56 8.30 8.02
N PRO A 210 -6.20 7.42 8.81
CA PRO A 210 -6.42 6.04 8.40
C PRO A 210 -7.26 5.92 7.14
N VAL A 211 -6.85 5.04 6.23
CA VAL A 211 -7.66 4.62 5.08
C VAL A 211 -8.40 3.34 5.44
N MET A 212 -9.69 3.33 5.18
CA MET A 212 -10.58 2.20 5.45
C MET A 212 -11.10 1.63 4.15
N TYR A 213 -11.06 0.31 4.04
CA TYR A 213 -11.72 -0.47 3.01
C TYR A 213 -12.75 -1.39 3.65
N ARG A 214 -14.00 -1.31 3.19
CA ARG A 214 -15.11 -2.15 3.64
C ARG A 214 -15.64 -2.94 2.46
N PHE A 215 -15.66 -4.24 2.59
CA PHE A 215 -16.31 -5.14 1.65
C PHE A 215 -17.25 -6.09 2.39
N TYR A 216 -18.16 -6.73 1.64
CA TYR A 216 -19.16 -7.64 2.20
C TYR A 216 -18.95 -9.04 1.61
N PRO A 217 -18.58 -10.01 2.43
CA PRO A 217 -18.35 -11.39 2.03
C PRO A 217 -19.58 -12.10 1.46
#